data_2351554c51d2abc7b9c1d8dc153df072
#
_entry.id   2351554c51d2abc7b9c1d8dc153df072
#
_cell.length_a   1.000
_cell.length_b   1.000
_cell.length_c   1.000
_cell.angle_alpha   90.00
_cell.angle_beta   90.00
_cell.angle_gamma   90.00
#
_symmetry.space_group_name_H-M   'P 1'
#
loop_
_entity.id
_entity.type
_entity.pdbx_description
1 polymer ?
#
loop_
_entity_poly.entity_id
_entity_poly.type
_entity_poly.pdbx_seq_one_letter_code
_entity_poly.pdbx_strand_id
1 'polypeptide(L)'
;MISMAKALNAADQNIVSETGMAARPIVLIVATYIVTTLLQGALGSIPINKILGFALVVLLIFEWVSTRRSHLSSLGLLCFVLLSLHSTLVMISASQELNDLVYLASTMLMISLICSPRFRTSILEALLQYRTYISVVVIFSSMFLLLLLATGTGYVVAWGEAPYFKGLCNTEHTLASICTLLLVLIIFLVRTNGSKAVYCGCSLVIIYATLETGARTFLVPVLICLLLLIQNLFAYKWTKAALLLLVLFFGEAVFLKSGMANKFEFASGNIYADSLLSAITNGRNEIWLTDILAWANSGSMGIAFGNAFSTIYELNKRALSLYIWAHDDLVMLLYGFGLTGLCLYLACLCTLFHSLFASLNKGAAVLLTVFILFPLLLNGFFPYQHLVYAFVLLYSICSHELIPRKDI
;
A
#
# COMPACT_ATOMS: atom_id res chain seq x y z
N MET A 1 -32.29 -20.71 29.63
CA MET A 1 -31.55 -19.56 29.10
C MET A 1 -30.02 -19.76 29.13
N ILE A 2 -29.38 -20.20 30.22
CA ILE A 2 -27.90 -20.38 30.31
C ILE A 2 -27.36 -21.45 29.33
N SER A 3 -28.15 -22.54 29.09
CA SER A 3 -27.78 -23.59 28.14
C SER A 3 -27.74 -23.12 26.68
N MET A 4 -28.69 -22.24 26.30
CA MET A 4 -28.79 -21.72 24.95
C MET A 4 -27.69 -20.67 24.64
N ALA A 5 -27.29 -19.87 25.64
CA ALA A 5 -26.16 -18.94 25.53
C ALA A 5 -24.81 -19.68 25.42
N LYS A 6 -24.61 -20.83 26.10
CA LYS A 6 -23.42 -21.68 25.95
C LYS A 6 -23.40 -22.38 24.59
N ALA A 7 -24.55 -22.82 24.05
CA ALA A 7 -24.60 -23.42 22.72
C ALA A 7 -24.35 -22.39 21.60
N LEU A 8 -24.85 -21.15 21.75
CA LEU A 8 -24.54 -20.05 20.83
C LEU A 8 -23.05 -19.65 20.88
N ASN A 9 -22.44 -19.56 22.07
CA ASN A 9 -21.01 -19.29 22.19
C ASN A 9 -20.15 -20.45 21.64
N ALA A 10 -20.54 -21.70 21.80
CA ALA A 10 -19.82 -22.85 21.24
C ALA A 10 -19.98 -22.92 19.71
N ALA A 11 -21.14 -22.58 19.18
CA ALA A 11 -21.36 -22.50 17.74
C ALA A 11 -20.57 -21.32 17.13
N ASP A 12 -20.52 -20.16 17.78
CA ASP A 12 -19.70 -19.03 17.38
C ASP A 12 -18.18 -19.34 17.46
N GLN A 13 -17.74 -20.06 18.48
CA GLN A 13 -16.32 -20.47 18.59
C GLN A 13 -15.93 -21.50 17.52
N ASN A 14 -16.78 -22.45 17.15
CA ASN A 14 -16.53 -23.39 16.07
C ASN A 14 -16.56 -22.69 14.68
N ILE A 15 -17.46 -21.72 14.47
CA ILE A 15 -17.50 -20.94 13.24
C ILE A 15 -16.26 -20.04 13.12
N VAL A 16 -15.72 -19.52 14.22
CA VAL A 16 -14.46 -18.72 14.25
C VAL A 16 -13.25 -19.60 13.95
N SER A 17 -13.24 -20.90 14.32
CA SER A 17 -12.11 -21.80 14.05
C SER A 17 -11.98 -22.23 12.59
N GLU A 18 -13.06 -22.21 11.81
CA GLU A 18 -13.02 -22.61 10.39
C GLU A 18 -12.79 -21.44 9.42
N THR A 19 -13.07 -20.20 9.81
CA THR A 19 -13.09 -19.03 8.90
C THR A 19 -11.86 -18.12 8.98
N GLY A 20 -10.71 -18.58 9.36
CA GLY A 20 -9.49 -17.79 9.41
C GLY A 20 -8.26 -18.54 8.89
N MET A 21 -8.47 -19.64 8.17
CA MET A 21 -7.34 -20.49 7.74
C MET A 21 -6.37 -19.77 6.79
N ALA A 22 -6.85 -18.86 5.95
CA ALA A 22 -5.98 -18.16 5.01
C ALA A 22 -5.31 -16.91 5.61
N ALA A 23 -5.82 -16.30 6.68
CA ALA A 23 -5.22 -15.12 7.29
C ALA A 23 -3.77 -15.37 7.78
N ARG A 24 -3.51 -16.54 8.34
CA ARG A 24 -2.18 -16.93 8.82
C ARG A 24 -1.13 -16.97 7.70
N PRO A 25 -1.32 -17.74 6.61
CA PRO A 25 -0.36 -17.73 5.51
C PRO A 25 -0.28 -16.36 4.81
N ILE A 26 -1.36 -15.58 4.75
CA ILE A 26 -1.32 -14.22 4.20
C ILE A 26 -0.33 -13.35 4.99
N VAL A 27 -0.41 -13.32 6.33
CA VAL A 27 0.50 -12.53 7.16
C VAL A 27 1.95 -13.00 7.02
N LEU A 28 2.19 -14.32 6.96
CA LEU A 28 3.54 -14.87 6.72
C LEU A 28 4.08 -14.48 5.35
N ILE A 29 3.26 -14.57 4.29
CA ILE A 29 3.66 -14.19 2.93
C ILE A 29 3.99 -12.69 2.90
N VAL A 30 3.16 -11.84 3.48
CA VAL A 30 3.40 -10.38 3.53
C VAL A 30 4.71 -10.08 4.25
N ALA A 31 4.98 -10.70 5.39
CA ALA A 31 6.23 -10.50 6.13
C ALA A 31 7.46 -11.03 5.35
N THR A 32 7.34 -12.18 4.69
CA THR A 32 8.39 -12.73 3.82
C THR A 32 8.63 -11.85 2.60
N TYR A 33 7.55 -11.30 2.03
CA TYR A 33 7.60 -10.43 0.85
C TYR A 33 8.39 -9.14 1.13
N ILE A 34 8.35 -8.60 2.34
CA ILE A 34 9.21 -7.48 2.76
C ILE A 34 10.69 -7.85 2.58
N VAL A 35 11.10 -8.97 3.17
CA VAL A 35 12.51 -9.39 3.16
C VAL A 35 12.98 -9.70 1.74
N THR A 36 12.20 -10.45 0.97
CA THR A 36 12.58 -10.81 -0.41
C THR A 36 12.66 -9.60 -1.32
N THR A 37 11.82 -8.58 -1.12
CA THR A 37 11.89 -7.35 -1.92
C THR A 37 13.07 -6.48 -1.51
N LEU A 38 13.37 -6.37 -0.21
CA LEU A 38 14.57 -5.67 0.27
C LEU A 38 15.87 -6.29 -0.25
N LEU A 39 15.89 -7.61 -0.45
CA LEU A 39 17.04 -8.38 -0.94
C LEU A 39 16.99 -8.60 -2.46
N GLN A 40 16.07 -8.00 -3.19
CA GLN A 40 15.79 -8.31 -4.59
C GLN A 40 17.04 -8.19 -5.49
N GLY A 41 17.84 -7.14 -5.31
CA GLY A 41 19.09 -6.96 -6.05
C GLY A 41 20.15 -8.03 -5.77
N ALA A 42 20.12 -8.63 -4.57
CA ALA A 42 21.01 -9.73 -4.19
C ALA A 42 20.50 -11.10 -4.67
N LEU A 43 19.16 -11.27 -4.78
CA LEU A 43 18.52 -12.50 -5.25
C LEU A 43 18.60 -12.68 -6.77
N GLY A 44 19.00 -11.66 -7.50
CA GLY A 44 19.18 -11.72 -8.94
C GLY A 44 17.89 -11.97 -9.71
N SER A 45 17.93 -12.90 -10.68
CA SER A 45 16.82 -13.21 -11.57
C SER A 45 15.74 -14.13 -10.98
N ILE A 46 15.86 -14.56 -9.73
CA ILE A 46 14.89 -15.47 -9.12
C ILE A 46 13.57 -14.73 -8.86
N PRO A 47 12.43 -15.14 -9.47
CA PRO A 47 11.19 -14.40 -9.42
C PRO A 47 10.39 -14.65 -8.13
N ILE A 48 11.05 -14.64 -6.96
CA ILE A 48 10.41 -14.98 -5.66
C ILE A 48 9.21 -14.10 -5.40
N ASN A 49 9.31 -12.80 -5.65
CA ASN A 49 8.21 -11.87 -5.42
C ASN A 49 6.99 -12.16 -6.31
N LYS A 50 7.19 -12.64 -7.54
CA LYS A 50 6.09 -13.05 -8.42
C LYS A 50 5.41 -14.31 -7.89
N ILE A 51 6.20 -15.27 -7.40
CA ILE A 51 5.69 -16.52 -6.79
C ILE A 51 4.87 -16.20 -5.54
N LEU A 52 5.40 -15.34 -4.65
CA LEU A 52 4.68 -14.91 -3.44
C LEU A 52 3.40 -14.14 -3.77
N GLY A 53 3.46 -13.23 -4.75
CA GLY A 53 2.28 -12.51 -5.23
C GLY A 53 1.21 -13.43 -5.79
N PHE A 54 1.58 -14.42 -6.60
CA PHE A 54 0.65 -15.43 -7.12
C PHE A 54 0.05 -16.29 -5.99
N ALA A 55 0.88 -16.79 -5.08
CA ALA A 55 0.42 -17.57 -3.93
C ALA A 55 -0.57 -16.76 -3.07
N LEU A 56 -0.32 -15.46 -2.90
CA LEU A 56 -1.22 -14.58 -2.18
C LEU A 56 -2.58 -14.45 -2.88
N VAL A 57 -2.62 -14.26 -4.20
CA VAL A 57 -3.88 -14.20 -4.97
C VAL A 57 -4.67 -15.49 -4.81
N VAL A 58 -4.02 -16.65 -4.89
CA VAL A 58 -4.67 -17.96 -4.69
C VAL A 58 -5.28 -18.05 -3.29
N LEU A 59 -4.55 -17.63 -2.25
CA LEU A 59 -5.07 -17.61 -0.87
C LEU A 59 -6.23 -16.64 -0.68
N LEU A 60 -6.18 -15.46 -1.32
CA LEU A 60 -7.26 -14.49 -1.28
C LEU A 60 -8.53 -15.01 -1.94
N ILE A 61 -8.40 -15.69 -3.08
CA ILE A 61 -9.52 -16.36 -3.76
C ILE A 61 -10.10 -17.45 -2.86
N PHE A 62 -9.23 -18.28 -2.24
CA PHE A 62 -9.68 -19.32 -1.32
C PHE A 62 -10.44 -18.74 -0.12
N GLU A 63 -9.90 -17.72 0.55
CA GLU A 63 -10.55 -17.05 1.68
C GLU A 63 -11.88 -16.43 1.24
N TRP A 64 -11.90 -15.79 0.07
CA TRP A 64 -13.10 -15.21 -0.49
C TRP A 64 -14.19 -16.27 -0.77
N VAL A 65 -13.85 -17.41 -1.36
CA VAL A 65 -14.79 -18.53 -1.62
C VAL A 65 -15.32 -19.11 -0.30
N SER A 66 -14.46 -19.21 0.73
CA SER A 66 -14.83 -19.73 2.05
C SER A 66 -15.78 -18.79 2.82
N THR A 67 -15.67 -17.50 2.60
CA THR A 67 -16.46 -16.47 3.30
C THR A 67 -17.81 -16.15 2.66
N ARG A 68 -18.31 -16.92 1.73
CA ARG A 68 -19.51 -16.84 0.85
C ARG A 68 -20.75 -16.01 1.31
N ARG A 69 -20.73 -15.35 2.47
CA ARG A 69 -21.94 -14.75 3.11
C ARG A 69 -22.08 -13.24 2.96
N SER A 70 -21.21 -12.53 2.23
CA SER A 70 -21.39 -11.09 2.02
C SER A 70 -21.57 -10.73 0.55
N HIS A 71 -22.64 -9.99 0.24
CA HIS A 71 -22.88 -9.42 -1.10
C HIS A 71 -21.71 -8.56 -1.64
N LEU A 72 -20.89 -8.03 -0.74
CA LEU A 72 -19.69 -7.21 -1.02
C LEU A 72 -18.53 -8.01 -1.59
N SER A 73 -18.37 -9.26 -1.15
CA SER A 73 -17.38 -10.18 -1.71
C SER A 73 -17.74 -10.59 -3.14
N SER A 74 -19.04 -10.61 -3.46
CA SER A 74 -19.52 -10.92 -4.81
C SER A 74 -19.19 -9.83 -5.83
N LEU A 75 -19.22 -8.55 -5.43
CA LEU A 75 -18.87 -7.43 -6.30
C LEU A 75 -17.40 -7.45 -6.65
N GLY A 76 -16.51 -7.67 -5.67
CA GLY A 76 -15.07 -7.77 -5.91
C GLY A 76 -14.70 -8.91 -6.87
N LEU A 77 -15.37 -10.07 -6.77
CA LEU A 77 -15.16 -11.17 -7.71
C LEU A 77 -15.74 -10.86 -9.08
N LEU A 78 -16.94 -10.31 -9.14
CA LEU A 78 -17.54 -9.93 -10.43
C LEU A 78 -16.60 -8.97 -11.15
N CYS A 79 -16.06 -7.97 -10.44
CA CYS A 79 -15.04 -7.06 -10.97
C CYS A 79 -13.81 -7.82 -11.46
N PHE A 80 -13.26 -8.74 -10.66
CA PHE A 80 -12.11 -9.54 -11.03
C PHE A 80 -12.38 -10.41 -12.27
N VAL A 81 -13.50 -11.11 -12.31
CA VAL A 81 -13.87 -11.97 -13.45
C VAL A 81 -14.08 -11.15 -14.73
N LEU A 82 -14.79 -10.01 -14.63
CA LEU A 82 -15.02 -9.13 -15.79
C LEU A 82 -13.72 -8.53 -16.30
N LEU A 83 -12.86 -8.06 -15.41
CA LEU A 83 -11.55 -7.51 -15.76
C LEU A 83 -10.63 -8.58 -16.35
N SER A 84 -10.63 -9.79 -15.80
CA SER A 84 -9.83 -10.91 -16.32
C SER A 84 -10.34 -11.37 -17.69
N LEU A 85 -11.65 -11.47 -17.90
CA LEU A 85 -12.25 -11.78 -19.19
C LEU A 85 -11.94 -10.71 -20.23
N HIS A 86 -12.07 -9.44 -19.86
CA HIS A 86 -11.75 -8.31 -20.72
C HIS A 86 -10.28 -8.35 -21.16
N SER A 87 -9.35 -8.53 -20.24
CA SER A 87 -7.92 -8.61 -20.56
C SER A 87 -7.58 -9.83 -21.44
N THR A 88 -8.31 -10.93 -21.30
CA THR A 88 -8.17 -12.10 -22.16
C THR A 88 -8.70 -11.82 -23.58
N LEU A 89 -9.74 -10.99 -23.71
CA LEU A 89 -10.35 -10.63 -24.99
C LEU A 89 -9.56 -9.55 -25.73
N VAL A 90 -8.90 -8.63 -25.02
CA VAL A 90 -8.12 -7.51 -25.58
C VAL A 90 -6.63 -7.88 -25.69
N MET A 91 -6.33 -9.02 -26.26
CA MET A 91 -5.00 -9.48 -26.71
C MET A 91 -3.75 -8.82 -26.08
N ILE A 92 -3.26 -9.43 -25.26
CA ILE A 92 -2.13 -9.56 -24.37
C ILE A 92 -0.78 -9.42 -25.08
N SER A 93 -0.05 -8.36 -24.87
CA SER A 93 1.41 -8.38 -24.92
C SER A 93 1.94 -8.76 -23.54
N ALA A 94 2.10 -9.97 -23.42
CA ALA A 94 2.18 -10.96 -22.36
C ALA A 94 2.62 -10.57 -20.92
N SER A 95 3.76 -9.92 -20.66
CA SER A 95 4.30 -9.94 -19.29
C SER A 95 3.90 -8.75 -18.41
N GLN A 96 3.82 -7.55 -18.99
CA GLN A 96 3.47 -6.36 -18.22
C GLN A 96 1.98 -6.35 -17.86
N GLU A 97 1.13 -6.69 -18.83
CA GLU A 97 -0.31 -6.82 -18.62
C GLU A 97 -0.64 -7.79 -17.49
N LEU A 98 0.01 -8.96 -17.47
CA LEU A 98 -0.22 -9.97 -16.43
C LEU A 98 0.18 -9.47 -15.04
N ASN A 99 1.28 -8.72 -14.91
CA ASN A 99 1.70 -8.16 -13.63
C ASN A 99 0.67 -7.14 -13.10
N ASP A 100 0.25 -6.20 -13.95
CA ASP A 100 -0.69 -5.15 -13.58
C ASP A 100 -2.06 -5.73 -13.22
N LEU A 101 -2.51 -6.77 -13.93
CA LEU A 101 -3.71 -7.53 -13.61
C LEU A 101 -3.63 -8.25 -12.27
N VAL A 102 -2.52 -8.93 -11.99
CA VAL A 102 -2.31 -9.61 -10.71
C VAL A 102 -2.33 -8.59 -9.56
N TYR A 103 -1.72 -7.43 -9.73
CA TYR A 103 -1.72 -6.37 -8.72
C TYR A 103 -3.13 -5.78 -8.52
N LEU A 104 -3.85 -5.50 -9.60
CA LEU A 104 -5.22 -5.01 -9.51
C LEU A 104 -6.14 -6.04 -8.85
N ALA A 105 -6.06 -7.31 -9.27
CA ALA A 105 -6.84 -8.40 -8.71
C ALA A 105 -6.57 -8.59 -7.21
N SER A 106 -5.29 -8.63 -6.82
CA SER A 106 -4.89 -8.71 -5.42
C SER A 106 -5.48 -7.55 -4.60
N THR A 107 -5.38 -6.34 -5.13
CA THR A 107 -5.90 -5.14 -4.46
C THR A 107 -7.42 -5.19 -4.30
N MET A 108 -8.17 -5.54 -5.35
CA MET A 108 -9.63 -5.61 -5.29
C MET A 108 -10.12 -6.72 -4.35
N LEU A 109 -9.46 -7.89 -4.35
CA LEU A 109 -9.76 -8.97 -3.41
C LEU A 109 -9.45 -8.54 -1.97
N MET A 110 -8.30 -7.91 -1.72
CA MET A 110 -7.95 -7.40 -0.39
C MET A 110 -8.95 -6.35 0.10
N ILE A 111 -9.33 -5.38 -0.75
CA ILE A 111 -10.35 -4.37 -0.41
C ILE A 111 -11.68 -5.04 -0.07
N SER A 112 -12.11 -6.01 -0.86
CA SER A 112 -13.37 -6.73 -0.62
C SER A 112 -13.35 -7.51 0.70
N LEU A 113 -12.26 -8.23 0.99
CA LEU A 113 -12.11 -9.04 2.20
C LEU A 113 -12.00 -8.18 3.45
N ILE A 114 -11.23 -7.07 3.40
CA ILE A 114 -10.98 -6.22 4.57
C ILE A 114 -12.24 -5.47 5.03
N CYS A 115 -13.23 -5.30 4.16
CA CYS A 115 -14.55 -4.78 4.55
C CYS A 115 -15.29 -5.72 5.54
N SER A 116 -14.94 -7.02 5.57
CA SER A 116 -15.49 -7.97 6.52
C SER A 116 -14.86 -7.82 7.92
N PRO A 117 -15.65 -7.61 8.99
CA PRO A 117 -15.12 -7.60 10.36
C PRO A 117 -14.38 -8.90 10.73
N ARG A 118 -14.89 -10.05 10.26
CA ARG A 118 -14.28 -11.37 10.51
C ARG A 118 -12.89 -11.45 9.94
N PHE A 119 -12.68 -11.02 8.69
CA PHE A 119 -11.37 -11.05 8.06
C PHE A 119 -10.39 -10.13 8.81
N ARG A 120 -10.82 -8.92 9.23
CA ARG A 120 -9.98 -8.02 10.06
C ARG A 120 -9.54 -8.68 11.36
N THR A 121 -10.47 -9.36 12.06
CA THR A 121 -10.16 -10.09 13.29
C THR A 121 -9.16 -11.21 13.02
N SER A 122 -9.37 -12.02 11.98
CA SER A 122 -8.45 -13.11 11.61
C SER A 122 -7.05 -12.61 11.25
N ILE A 123 -6.93 -11.49 10.55
CA ILE A 123 -5.63 -10.84 10.28
C ILE A 123 -4.97 -10.42 11.58
N LEU A 124 -5.71 -9.82 12.52
CA LEU A 124 -5.16 -9.40 13.80
C LEU A 124 -4.68 -10.60 14.66
N GLU A 125 -5.46 -11.67 14.71
CA GLU A 125 -5.08 -12.92 15.38
C GLU A 125 -3.81 -13.52 14.77
N ALA A 126 -3.70 -13.53 13.45
CA ALA A 126 -2.51 -13.96 12.75
C ALA A 126 -1.29 -13.09 13.07
N LEU A 127 -1.45 -11.76 13.12
CA LEU A 127 -0.40 -10.84 13.54
C LEU A 127 0.07 -11.13 14.97
N LEU A 128 -0.86 -11.38 15.90
CA LEU A 128 -0.55 -11.72 17.30
C LEU A 128 0.18 -13.06 17.38
N GLN A 129 -0.26 -14.07 16.62
CA GLN A 129 0.38 -15.39 16.58
C GLN A 129 1.82 -15.31 16.05
N TYR A 130 2.08 -14.51 15.00
CA TYR A 130 3.40 -14.37 14.39
C TYR A 130 4.19 -13.15 14.89
N ARG A 131 3.81 -12.58 16.04
CA ARG A 131 4.41 -11.37 16.59
C ARG A 131 5.94 -11.43 16.69
N THR A 132 6.49 -12.54 17.15
CA THR A 132 7.95 -12.73 17.27
C THR A 132 8.62 -12.70 15.90
N TYR A 133 8.07 -13.41 14.92
CA TYR A 133 8.57 -13.41 13.55
C TYR A 133 8.53 -12.02 12.95
N ILE A 134 7.41 -11.30 13.10
CA ILE A 134 7.23 -9.92 12.64
C ILE A 134 8.27 -8.99 13.29
N SER A 135 8.54 -9.17 14.60
CA SER A 135 9.58 -8.41 15.29
C SER A 135 10.96 -8.64 14.69
N VAL A 136 11.32 -9.89 14.39
CA VAL A 136 12.58 -10.24 13.72
C VAL A 136 12.66 -9.59 12.34
N VAL A 137 11.58 -9.67 11.54
CA VAL A 137 11.53 -9.04 10.20
C VAL A 137 11.74 -7.52 10.29
N VAL A 138 11.07 -6.85 11.24
CA VAL A 138 11.20 -5.39 11.42
C VAL A 138 12.61 -5.01 11.83
N ILE A 139 13.18 -5.68 12.83
CA ILE A 139 14.54 -5.38 13.33
C ILE A 139 15.57 -5.67 12.23
N PHE A 140 15.51 -6.85 11.59
CA PHE A 140 16.39 -7.20 10.48
C PHE A 140 16.33 -6.18 9.36
N SER A 141 15.12 -5.82 8.90
CA SER A 141 14.93 -4.86 7.82
C SER A 141 15.50 -3.48 8.18
N SER A 142 15.28 -3.02 9.42
CA SER A 142 15.81 -1.73 9.89
C SER A 142 17.35 -1.74 9.97
N MET A 143 17.94 -2.80 10.50
CA MET A 143 19.41 -2.93 10.56
C MET A 143 20.01 -3.05 9.16
N PHE A 144 19.37 -3.77 8.25
CA PHE A 144 19.80 -3.88 6.87
C PHE A 144 19.75 -2.53 6.14
N LEU A 145 18.67 -1.78 6.28
CA LEU A 145 18.55 -0.43 5.73
C LEU A 145 19.62 0.51 6.33
N LEU A 146 19.86 0.45 7.63
CA LEU A 146 20.90 1.23 8.28
C LEU A 146 22.29 0.91 7.73
N LEU A 147 22.60 -0.36 7.50
CA LEU A 147 23.85 -0.81 6.90
C LEU A 147 24.02 -0.25 5.49
N LEU A 148 22.97 -0.34 4.64
CA LEU A 148 23.01 0.19 3.27
C LEU A 148 23.20 1.72 3.26
N LEU A 149 22.49 2.44 4.13
CA LEU A 149 22.64 3.89 4.28
C LEU A 149 24.04 4.28 4.75
N ALA A 150 24.60 3.58 5.76
CA ALA A 150 25.92 3.85 6.30
C ALA A 150 27.04 3.55 5.31
N THR A 151 26.88 2.56 4.45
CA THR A 151 27.85 2.20 3.40
C THR A 151 27.67 3.00 2.11
N GLY A 152 26.62 3.80 1.98
CA GLY A 152 26.27 4.48 0.73
C GLY A 152 25.82 3.54 -0.39
N THR A 153 25.51 2.27 -0.05
CA THR A 153 25.11 1.27 -1.04
C THR A 153 23.63 1.43 -1.40
N GLY A 154 23.30 1.39 -2.69
CA GLY A 154 21.91 1.46 -3.16
C GLY A 154 21.42 2.85 -3.50
N TYR A 155 22.33 3.83 -3.58
CA TYR A 155 22.03 5.12 -4.19
C TYR A 155 22.16 5.05 -5.71
N VAL A 156 21.24 5.69 -6.41
CA VAL A 156 21.22 5.78 -7.88
C VAL A 156 20.90 7.20 -8.32
N VAL A 157 21.51 7.66 -9.39
CA VAL A 157 21.16 8.91 -10.05
C VAL A 157 20.06 8.58 -11.07
N ALA A 158 18.82 8.93 -10.77
CA ALA A 158 17.69 8.64 -11.63
C ALA A 158 17.01 9.90 -12.19
N TRP A 159 17.04 11.00 -11.43
CA TRP A 159 16.36 12.25 -11.77
C TRP A 159 17.26 13.43 -11.43
N GLY A 160 17.70 14.17 -12.46
CA GLY A 160 18.68 15.23 -12.28
C GLY A 160 20.07 14.67 -11.93
N GLU A 161 20.85 15.42 -11.15
CA GLU A 161 22.20 15.05 -10.73
C GLU A 161 22.27 14.45 -9.32
N ALA A 162 21.17 14.57 -8.55
CA ALA A 162 21.14 14.12 -7.17
C ALA A 162 20.93 12.59 -7.07
N PRO A 163 21.65 11.91 -6.18
CA PRO A 163 21.45 10.51 -5.91
C PRO A 163 20.19 10.29 -5.04
N TYR A 164 19.42 9.24 -5.33
CA TYR A 164 18.27 8.79 -4.55
C TYR A 164 18.50 7.38 -4.03
N PHE A 165 18.07 7.12 -2.82
CA PHE A 165 18.23 5.84 -2.17
C PHE A 165 17.11 4.87 -2.58
N LYS A 166 17.46 3.76 -3.21
CA LYS A 166 16.53 2.64 -3.47
C LYS A 166 16.92 1.35 -2.75
N GLY A 167 18.04 1.34 -2.03
CA GLY A 167 18.58 0.13 -1.45
C GLY A 167 18.87 -0.92 -2.54
N LEU A 168 18.50 -2.17 -2.28
CA LEU A 168 18.55 -3.25 -3.28
C LEU A 168 17.20 -3.50 -3.98
N CYS A 169 16.21 -2.62 -3.78
CA CYS A 169 14.92 -2.69 -4.46
C CYS A 169 15.04 -2.26 -5.94
N ASN A 170 14.05 -2.61 -6.75
CA ASN A 170 14.03 -2.21 -8.16
C ASN A 170 13.93 -0.69 -8.32
N THR A 171 13.08 -0.05 -7.52
CA THR A 171 12.83 1.40 -7.57
C THR A 171 12.80 1.99 -6.16
N GLU A 172 13.03 3.30 -6.07
CA GLU A 172 12.87 4.10 -4.86
C GLU A 172 11.44 4.07 -4.32
N HIS A 173 10.45 4.01 -5.21
CA HIS A 173 9.03 3.93 -4.82
C HIS A 173 8.70 2.58 -4.17
N THR A 174 9.29 1.49 -4.65
CA THR A 174 9.15 0.16 -4.02
C THR A 174 9.72 0.20 -2.60
N LEU A 175 10.90 0.78 -2.40
CA LEU A 175 11.48 0.92 -1.06
C LEU A 175 10.59 1.76 -0.14
N ALA A 176 10.09 2.91 -0.60
CA ALA A 176 9.21 3.77 0.19
C ALA A 176 7.91 3.05 0.61
N SER A 177 7.33 2.22 -0.27
CA SER A 177 6.16 1.41 0.06
C SER A 177 6.45 0.35 1.12
N ILE A 178 7.61 -0.31 1.06
CA ILE A 178 8.08 -1.25 2.10
C ILE A 178 8.30 -0.53 3.43
N CYS A 179 8.93 0.63 3.42
CA CYS A 179 9.12 1.45 4.61
C CYS A 179 7.77 1.79 5.27
N THR A 180 6.76 2.14 4.48
CA THR A 180 5.40 2.37 4.98
C THR A 180 4.83 1.12 5.65
N LEU A 181 4.96 -0.06 5.03
CA LEU A 181 4.51 -1.33 5.60
C LEU A 181 5.25 -1.67 6.89
N LEU A 182 6.56 -1.47 6.95
CA LEU A 182 7.36 -1.66 8.18
C LEU A 182 6.89 -0.75 9.32
N LEU A 183 6.56 0.52 9.04
CA LEU A 183 6.01 1.43 10.06
C LEU A 183 4.66 0.93 10.61
N VAL A 184 3.80 0.37 9.76
CA VAL A 184 2.53 -0.23 10.21
C VAL A 184 2.79 -1.43 11.12
N LEU A 185 3.76 -2.30 10.79
CA LEU A 185 4.15 -3.42 11.66
C LEU A 185 4.74 -2.91 13.00
N ILE A 186 5.48 -1.81 13.00
CA ILE A 186 5.96 -1.18 14.23
C ILE A 186 4.79 -0.67 15.08
N ILE A 187 3.78 -0.03 14.50
CA ILE A 187 2.58 0.39 15.23
C ILE A 187 1.93 -0.80 15.93
N PHE A 188 1.79 -1.93 15.24
CA PHE A 188 1.28 -3.17 15.83
C PHE A 188 2.15 -3.66 17.00
N LEU A 189 3.48 -3.74 16.82
CA LEU A 189 4.41 -4.23 17.84
C LEU A 189 4.44 -3.32 19.08
N VAL A 190 4.37 -2.00 18.92
CA VAL A 190 4.29 -1.03 20.02
C VAL A 190 2.98 -1.19 20.80
N ARG A 191 1.86 -1.40 20.11
CA ARG A 191 0.55 -1.64 20.75
C ARG A 191 0.49 -2.94 21.53
N THR A 192 1.26 -3.94 21.15
CA THR A 192 1.30 -5.28 21.77
C THR A 192 2.42 -5.46 22.78
N ASN A 193 2.85 -4.38 23.45
CA ASN A 193 3.88 -4.38 24.50
C ASN A 193 5.30 -4.79 24.06
N GLY A 194 5.66 -4.47 22.83
CA GLY A 194 7.06 -4.56 22.39
C GLY A 194 7.96 -3.52 23.06
N SER A 195 9.27 -3.71 22.99
CA SER A 195 10.27 -2.76 23.49
C SER A 195 10.14 -1.42 22.74
N LYS A 196 9.54 -0.39 23.36
CA LYS A 196 9.27 0.91 22.74
C LYS A 196 10.54 1.57 22.24
N ALA A 197 11.64 1.46 22.98
CA ALA A 197 12.92 2.08 22.60
C ALA A 197 13.49 1.46 21.30
N VAL A 198 13.48 0.13 21.19
CA VAL A 198 13.95 -0.57 19.97
C VAL A 198 13.11 -0.15 18.76
N TYR A 199 11.79 -0.15 18.89
CA TYR A 199 10.91 0.21 17.76
C TYR A 199 10.92 1.69 17.42
N CYS A 200 11.21 2.58 18.38
CA CYS A 200 11.54 3.98 18.09
C CYS A 200 12.80 4.10 17.24
N GLY A 201 13.87 3.38 17.59
CA GLY A 201 15.10 3.34 16.80
C GLY A 201 14.86 2.82 15.37
N CYS A 202 14.12 1.70 15.24
CA CYS A 202 13.74 1.16 13.94
C CYS A 202 12.93 2.19 13.11
N SER A 203 11.96 2.87 13.72
CA SER A 203 11.15 3.87 13.01
C SER A 203 11.97 5.04 12.50
N LEU A 204 12.96 5.54 13.25
CA LEU A 204 13.84 6.61 12.80
C LEU A 204 14.63 6.21 11.56
N VAL A 205 15.21 5.00 11.54
CA VAL A 205 15.92 4.48 10.38
C VAL A 205 15.00 4.37 9.16
N ILE A 206 13.80 3.83 9.34
CA ILE A 206 12.83 3.63 8.26
C ILE A 206 12.33 4.98 7.70
N ILE A 207 12.03 5.95 8.57
CA ILE A 207 11.61 7.30 8.15
C ILE A 207 12.75 7.97 7.37
N TYR A 208 13.99 7.92 7.89
CA TYR A 208 15.14 8.49 7.20
C TYR A 208 15.37 7.81 5.84
N ALA A 209 15.32 6.48 5.77
CA ALA A 209 15.40 5.75 4.50
C ALA A 209 14.31 6.21 3.51
N THR A 210 13.07 6.44 3.98
CA THR A 210 11.99 6.95 3.13
C THR A 210 12.29 8.36 2.60
N LEU A 211 12.82 9.26 3.43
CA LEU A 211 13.19 10.60 2.99
C LEU A 211 14.30 10.57 1.92
N GLU A 212 15.27 9.67 2.06
CA GLU A 212 16.35 9.49 1.08
C GLU A 212 15.86 8.92 -0.27
N THR A 213 14.69 8.26 -0.30
CA THR A 213 14.14 7.77 -1.59
C THR A 213 13.67 8.88 -2.53
N GLY A 214 13.34 10.06 -2.03
CA GLY A 214 12.71 11.13 -2.82
C GLY A 214 11.30 10.80 -3.34
N ALA A 215 10.68 9.71 -2.87
CA ALA A 215 9.35 9.25 -3.31
C ALA A 215 8.22 10.03 -2.60
N ARG A 216 7.95 11.26 -3.04
CA ARG A 216 7.05 12.25 -2.41
C ARG A 216 5.65 11.73 -2.09
N THR A 217 5.10 10.86 -2.92
CA THR A 217 3.74 10.32 -2.74
C THR A 217 3.61 9.41 -1.53
N PHE A 218 4.70 8.83 -1.03
CA PHE A 218 4.70 8.03 0.18
C PHE A 218 4.88 8.85 1.46
N LEU A 219 5.19 10.14 1.35
CA LEU A 219 5.36 11.02 2.51
C LEU A 219 4.06 11.09 3.35
N VAL A 220 2.91 11.22 2.70
CA VAL A 220 1.61 11.29 3.41
C VAL A 220 1.27 9.99 4.14
N PRO A 221 1.33 8.79 3.54
CA PRO A 221 1.20 7.54 4.27
C PRO A 221 2.17 7.39 5.45
N VAL A 222 3.43 7.77 5.28
CA VAL A 222 4.44 7.73 6.36
C VAL A 222 4.13 8.70 7.48
N LEU A 223 3.69 9.92 7.17
CA LEU A 223 3.26 10.90 8.18
C LEU A 223 2.04 10.40 8.97
N ILE A 224 1.08 9.76 8.31
CA ILE A 224 -0.06 9.13 9.00
C ILE A 224 0.42 8.03 9.95
N CYS A 225 1.34 7.16 9.49
CA CYS A 225 1.93 6.14 10.36
C CYS A 225 2.68 6.76 11.55
N LEU A 226 3.44 7.84 11.33
CA LEU A 226 4.15 8.56 12.39
C LEU A 226 3.17 9.15 13.42
N LEU A 227 2.10 9.81 12.99
CA LEU A 227 1.06 10.32 13.87
C LEU A 227 0.44 9.21 14.73
N LEU A 228 0.10 8.09 14.13
CA LEU A 228 -0.45 6.93 14.84
C LEU A 228 0.57 6.29 15.78
N LEU A 229 1.85 6.25 15.39
CA LEU A 229 2.93 5.76 16.25
C LEU A 229 3.10 6.66 17.49
N ILE A 230 3.15 7.99 17.32
CA ILE A 230 3.23 8.95 18.41
C ILE A 230 2.03 8.80 19.37
N GLN A 231 0.82 8.58 18.84
CA GLN A 231 -0.37 8.35 19.66
C GLN A 231 -0.25 7.09 20.53
N ASN A 232 0.44 6.06 20.07
CA ASN A 232 0.58 4.78 20.78
C ASN A 232 1.80 4.74 21.72
N LEU A 233 2.86 5.49 21.43
CA LEU A 233 4.08 5.52 22.25
C LEU A 233 3.89 6.29 23.56
N PHE A 234 3.14 7.38 23.53
CA PHE A 234 3.04 8.32 24.66
C PHE A 234 1.62 8.40 25.20
N ALA A 235 1.49 8.31 26.52
CA ALA A 235 0.21 8.41 27.21
C ALA A 235 -0.27 9.88 27.32
N TYR A 236 0.64 10.79 27.67
CA TYR A 236 0.30 12.17 27.99
C TYR A 236 0.19 13.06 26.75
N LYS A 237 -0.85 13.89 26.70
CA LYS A 237 -1.10 14.84 25.60
C LYS A 237 0.06 15.82 25.39
N TRP A 238 0.65 16.31 26.48
CA TRP A 238 1.78 17.24 26.42
C TRP A 238 3.04 16.61 25.83
N THR A 239 3.34 15.36 26.16
CA THR A 239 4.48 14.63 25.57
C THR A 239 4.28 14.43 24.06
N LYS A 240 3.05 14.14 23.63
CA LYS A 240 2.70 14.02 22.21
C LYS A 240 2.89 15.37 21.49
N ALA A 241 2.40 16.45 22.08
CA ALA A 241 2.54 17.79 21.51
C ALA A 241 4.02 18.23 21.44
N ALA A 242 4.79 18.01 22.51
CA ALA A 242 6.22 18.33 22.55
C ALA A 242 7.00 17.53 21.48
N LEU A 243 6.71 16.23 21.32
CA LEU A 243 7.36 15.41 20.30
C LEU A 243 6.96 15.86 18.90
N LEU A 244 5.70 16.20 18.67
CA LEU A 244 5.24 16.71 17.38
C LEU A 244 5.97 18.01 17.01
N LEU A 245 6.12 18.95 17.96
CA LEU A 245 6.89 20.18 17.77
C LEU A 245 8.36 19.89 17.49
N LEU A 246 8.96 18.93 18.20
CA LEU A 246 10.34 18.50 17.98
C LEU A 246 10.52 17.89 16.58
N VAL A 247 9.57 17.05 16.15
CA VAL A 247 9.56 16.49 14.78
C VAL A 247 9.42 17.59 13.73
N LEU A 248 8.58 18.58 13.96
CA LEU A 248 8.43 19.73 13.04
C LEU A 248 9.71 20.56 12.98
N PHE A 249 10.33 20.85 14.12
CA PHE A 249 11.50 21.73 14.20
C PHE A 249 12.77 21.07 13.66
N PHE A 250 13.06 19.81 14.07
CA PHE A 250 14.24 19.09 13.59
C PHE A 250 13.99 18.38 12.26
N GLY A 251 12.72 18.04 11.97
CA GLY A 251 12.32 17.39 10.73
C GLY A 251 12.62 18.26 9.51
N GLU A 252 12.49 19.58 9.61
CA GLU A 252 12.87 20.50 8.55
C GLU A 252 14.35 20.39 8.20
N ALA A 253 15.25 20.40 9.19
CA ALA A 253 16.69 20.32 8.96
C ALA A 253 17.11 18.99 8.33
N VAL A 254 16.44 17.88 8.71
CA VAL A 254 16.66 16.55 8.11
C VAL A 254 16.09 16.50 6.70
N PHE A 255 14.87 17.03 6.51
CA PHE A 255 14.21 17.09 5.23
C PHE A 255 15.01 17.85 4.18
N LEU A 256 15.51 19.06 4.53
CA LEU A 256 16.28 19.93 3.62
C LEU A 256 17.59 19.29 3.12
N LYS A 257 18.11 18.27 3.81
CA LYS A 257 19.34 17.55 3.44
C LYS A 257 19.05 16.17 2.81
N SER A 258 17.77 15.81 2.62
CA SER A 258 17.37 14.50 2.12
C SER A 258 17.16 14.47 0.61
N GLY A 259 17.16 13.28 0.02
CA GLY A 259 16.76 13.05 -1.36
C GLY A 259 15.35 13.58 -1.68
N MET A 260 14.47 13.69 -0.67
CA MET A 260 13.15 14.28 -0.81
C MET A 260 13.21 15.77 -1.17
N ALA A 261 14.05 16.57 -0.50
CA ALA A 261 14.24 17.98 -0.80
C ALA A 261 14.83 18.18 -2.20
N ASN A 262 15.85 17.40 -2.55
CA ASN A 262 16.44 17.40 -3.90
C ASN A 262 15.38 17.14 -4.98
N LYS A 263 14.42 16.26 -4.71
CA LYS A 263 13.32 15.97 -5.64
C LYS A 263 12.33 17.13 -5.78
N PHE A 264 12.07 17.87 -4.70
CA PHE A 264 11.26 19.09 -4.77
C PHE A 264 11.97 20.20 -5.52
N GLU A 265 13.26 20.39 -5.28
CA GLU A 265 14.10 21.37 -5.98
C GLU A 265 14.17 21.06 -7.47
N PHE A 266 14.45 19.80 -7.84
CA PHE A 266 14.43 19.34 -9.23
C PHE A 266 13.09 19.63 -9.89
N ALA A 267 11.95 19.35 -9.22
CA ALA A 267 10.64 19.56 -9.78
C ALA A 267 10.30 21.05 -9.97
N SER A 268 10.79 21.94 -9.08
CA SER A 268 10.58 23.40 -9.19
C SER A 268 11.45 24.07 -10.24
N GLY A 269 12.61 23.51 -10.54
CA GLY A 269 13.57 24.00 -11.56
C GLY A 269 13.37 23.42 -12.95
N ASN A 270 12.44 22.50 -13.14
CA ASN A 270 12.29 21.78 -14.40
C ASN A 270 11.40 22.54 -15.38
N ILE A 271 11.61 22.31 -16.69
CA ILE A 271 10.86 22.86 -17.84
C ILE A 271 9.33 22.66 -17.71
N TYR A 272 8.91 21.69 -16.91
CA TYR A 272 7.50 21.37 -16.60
C TYR A 272 6.87 22.26 -15.50
N ALA A 273 7.58 23.26 -14.98
CA ALA A 273 7.08 24.14 -13.93
C ALA A 273 6.17 25.29 -14.42
N ASP A 274 5.66 25.20 -15.65
CA ASP A 274 4.81 26.23 -16.27
C ASP A 274 3.48 26.46 -15.52
N SER A 275 3.09 25.57 -14.63
CA SER A 275 1.90 25.68 -13.79
C SER A 275 2.10 25.08 -12.39
N LEU A 276 1.33 25.59 -11.42
CA LEU A 276 1.31 25.01 -10.06
C LEU A 276 0.95 23.51 -10.09
N LEU A 277 0.05 23.10 -10.99
CA LEU A 277 -0.34 21.71 -11.15
C LEU A 277 0.84 20.85 -11.64
N SER A 278 1.57 21.31 -12.66
CA SER A 278 2.77 20.64 -13.17
C SER A 278 3.86 20.51 -12.10
N ALA A 279 4.08 21.54 -11.30
CA ALA A 279 5.04 21.49 -10.19
C ALA A 279 4.65 20.46 -9.12
N ILE A 280 3.36 20.43 -8.71
CA ILE A 280 2.85 19.48 -7.73
C ILE A 280 2.90 18.05 -8.27
N THR A 281 2.49 17.83 -9.50
CA THR A 281 2.41 16.50 -10.13
C THR A 281 3.73 16.02 -10.73
N ASN A 282 4.75 16.90 -10.80
CA ASN A 282 6.03 16.61 -11.46
C ASN A 282 5.85 16.30 -12.96
N GLY A 283 5.00 17.05 -13.64
CA GLY A 283 4.70 16.88 -15.07
C GLY A 283 3.75 15.72 -15.40
N ARG A 284 3.23 14.99 -14.40
CA ARG A 284 2.32 13.87 -14.64
C ARG A 284 0.98 14.30 -15.25
N ASN A 285 0.56 15.54 -15.05
CA ASN A 285 -0.61 16.10 -15.70
C ASN A 285 -0.57 15.97 -17.24
N GLU A 286 0.61 16.00 -17.86
CA GLU A 286 0.76 15.80 -19.30
C GLU A 286 0.56 14.34 -19.70
N ILE A 287 1.07 13.41 -18.89
CA ILE A 287 0.83 11.98 -19.05
C ILE A 287 -0.69 11.72 -18.96
N TRP A 288 -1.34 12.23 -17.91
CA TRP A 288 -2.79 12.05 -17.71
C TRP A 288 -3.60 12.63 -18.87
N LEU A 289 -3.25 13.82 -19.34
CA LEU A 289 -3.93 14.45 -20.49
C LEU A 289 -3.76 13.59 -21.74
N THR A 290 -2.55 13.11 -22.02
CA THR A 290 -2.26 12.22 -23.15
C THR A 290 -3.11 10.95 -23.10
N ASP A 291 -3.14 10.30 -21.93
CA ASP A 291 -3.86 9.04 -21.73
C ASP A 291 -5.38 9.24 -21.84
N ILE A 292 -5.93 10.30 -21.24
CA ILE A 292 -7.36 10.64 -21.30
C ILE A 292 -7.79 10.98 -22.72
N LEU A 293 -7.00 11.78 -23.44
CA LEU A 293 -7.30 12.13 -24.84
C LEU A 293 -7.25 10.89 -25.76
N ALA A 294 -6.28 10.01 -25.56
CA ALA A 294 -6.19 8.77 -26.31
C ALA A 294 -7.37 7.83 -26.02
N TRP A 295 -7.79 7.72 -24.75
CA TRP A 295 -9.01 7.00 -24.40
C TRP A 295 -10.26 7.61 -25.03
N ALA A 296 -10.45 8.93 -24.98
CA ALA A 296 -11.61 9.62 -25.56
C ALA A 296 -11.71 9.42 -27.07
N ASN A 297 -10.59 9.22 -27.75
CA ASN A 297 -10.52 8.97 -29.21
C ASN A 297 -10.52 7.49 -29.60
N SER A 298 -10.64 6.55 -28.64
CA SER A 298 -10.55 5.11 -28.91
C SER A 298 -11.82 4.45 -29.50
N GLY A 299 -12.86 5.26 -29.79
CA GLY A 299 -14.15 4.76 -30.24
C GLY A 299 -15.02 4.18 -29.14
N SER A 300 -16.27 3.83 -29.45
CA SER A 300 -17.26 3.44 -28.44
C SER A 300 -16.86 2.23 -27.60
N MET A 301 -16.22 1.23 -28.17
CA MET A 301 -15.74 0.03 -27.45
C MET A 301 -14.57 0.38 -26.53
N GLY A 302 -13.60 1.17 -27.00
CA GLY A 302 -12.48 1.62 -26.18
C GLY A 302 -12.93 2.54 -25.04
N ILE A 303 -13.90 3.42 -25.28
CA ILE A 303 -14.49 4.26 -24.23
C ILE A 303 -15.18 3.39 -23.17
N ALA A 304 -15.96 2.39 -23.57
CA ALA A 304 -16.70 1.56 -22.65
C ALA A 304 -15.83 0.54 -21.91
N PHE A 305 -14.89 -0.10 -22.59
CA PHE A 305 -14.15 -1.26 -22.08
C PHE A 305 -12.62 -1.06 -22.05
N GLY A 306 -12.09 0.04 -22.59
CA GLY A 306 -10.67 0.37 -22.58
C GLY A 306 -9.82 -0.28 -23.67
N ASN A 307 -8.50 -0.07 -23.54
CA ASN A 307 -7.50 -0.42 -24.57
C ASN A 307 -6.41 -1.39 -24.07
N ALA A 308 -6.57 -1.97 -22.88
CA ALA A 308 -5.60 -2.78 -22.13
C ALA A 308 -4.45 -1.98 -21.47
N PHE A 309 -3.94 -2.46 -20.36
CA PHE A 309 -2.89 -1.77 -19.57
C PHE A 309 -1.56 -1.65 -20.33
N SER A 310 -1.15 -2.71 -21.02
CA SER A 310 0.14 -2.74 -21.73
C SER A 310 0.24 -1.65 -22.80
N THR A 311 -0.87 -1.27 -23.40
CA THR A 311 -0.89 -0.30 -24.50
C THR A 311 -0.64 1.14 -24.02
N ILE A 312 -0.84 1.43 -22.72
CA ILE A 312 -0.55 2.76 -22.15
C ILE A 312 0.95 3.08 -22.15
N TYR A 313 1.80 2.06 -21.88
CA TYR A 313 3.25 2.22 -21.91
C TYR A 313 3.75 2.54 -23.33
N GLU A 314 3.19 1.87 -24.33
CA GLU A 314 3.53 2.14 -25.72
C GLU A 314 2.96 3.48 -26.24
N LEU A 315 1.79 3.89 -25.74
CA LEU A 315 1.23 5.21 -26.00
C LEU A 315 2.17 6.30 -25.49
N ASN A 316 2.55 6.24 -24.20
CA ASN A 316 3.39 7.24 -23.57
C ASN A 316 4.81 7.24 -24.16
N LYS A 317 5.33 6.10 -24.57
CA LYS A 317 6.59 6.02 -25.30
C LYS A 317 6.53 6.74 -26.64
N ARG A 318 5.42 6.62 -27.38
CA ARG A 318 5.23 7.29 -28.67
C ARG A 318 4.97 8.78 -28.54
N ALA A 319 4.13 9.17 -27.59
CA ALA A 319 3.70 10.56 -27.43
C ALA A 319 4.71 11.42 -26.66
N LEU A 320 5.35 10.85 -25.62
CA LEU A 320 6.19 11.58 -24.67
C LEU A 320 7.65 11.09 -24.66
N SER A 321 8.01 10.09 -25.47
CA SER A 321 9.31 9.40 -25.46
C SER A 321 9.62 8.73 -24.11
N LEU A 322 8.60 8.43 -23.29
CA LEU A 322 8.73 7.84 -21.96
C LEU A 322 7.96 6.52 -21.90
N TYR A 323 8.67 5.40 -21.69
CA TYR A 323 8.04 4.11 -21.44
C TYR A 323 7.55 4.04 -19.99
N ILE A 324 6.40 4.64 -19.72
CA ILE A 324 5.88 4.90 -18.37
C ILE A 324 4.36 4.68 -18.35
N TRP A 325 3.84 4.30 -17.19
CA TRP A 325 2.40 4.21 -16.94
C TRP A 325 1.82 5.55 -16.44
N ALA A 326 0.48 5.64 -16.27
CA ALA A 326 -0.22 6.89 -15.96
C ALA A 326 0.20 7.55 -14.63
N HIS A 327 0.74 6.82 -13.66
CA HIS A 327 0.99 7.29 -12.29
C HIS A 327 -0.27 7.84 -11.58
N ASP A 328 -1.42 7.28 -11.90
CA ASP A 328 -2.74 7.55 -11.33
C ASP A 328 -3.60 6.33 -11.59
N ASP A 329 -4.23 5.76 -10.54
CA ASP A 329 -5.02 4.54 -10.69
C ASP A 329 -6.27 4.78 -11.54
N LEU A 330 -6.91 5.96 -11.41
CA LEU A 330 -8.16 6.26 -12.12
C LEU A 330 -7.90 6.42 -13.61
N VAL A 331 -6.83 7.12 -13.99
CA VAL A 331 -6.43 7.30 -15.40
C VAL A 331 -5.99 5.95 -15.99
N MET A 332 -5.21 5.17 -15.23
CA MET A 332 -4.76 3.84 -15.65
C MET A 332 -5.94 2.90 -15.94
N LEU A 333 -6.95 2.91 -15.05
CA LEU A 333 -8.16 2.10 -15.20
C LEU A 333 -9.07 2.63 -16.31
N LEU A 334 -9.21 3.94 -16.42
CA LEU A 334 -10.00 4.57 -17.49
C LEU A 334 -9.44 4.19 -18.86
N TYR A 335 -8.14 4.29 -19.05
CA TYR A 335 -7.50 3.91 -20.30
C TYR A 335 -7.53 2.40 -20.53
N GLY A 336 -7.14 1.59 -19.52
CA GLY A 336 -6.99 0.15 -19.64
C GLY A 336 -8.31 -0.60 -19.75
N PHE A 337 -9.32 -0.22 -18.96
CA PHE A 337 -10.61 -0.92 -18.84
C PHE A 337 -11.84 -0.05 -19.13
N GLY A 338 -11.66 1.17 -19.57
CA GLY A 338 -12.73 2.11 -19.92
C GLY A 338 -13.60 2.51 -18.73
N LEU A 339 -14.77 3.08 -19.04
CA LEU A 339 -15.74 3.46 -18.02
C LEU A 339 -16.19 2.28 -17.16
N THR A 340 -16.29 1.07 -17.72
CA THR A 340 -16.71 -0.12 -16.99
C THR A 340 -15.73 -0.43 -15.86
N GLY A 341 -14.44 -0.51 -16.15
CA GLY A 341 -13.41 -0.81 -15.13
C GLY A 341 -13.30 0.30 -14.09
N LEU A 342 -13.34 1.56 -14.52
CA LEU A 342 -13.32 2.70 -13.61
C LEU A 342 -14.52 2.69 -12.66
N CYS A 343 -15.73 2.49 -13.16
CA CYS A 343 -16.94 2.43 -12.32
C CYS A 343 -16.88 1.28 -11.30
N LEU A 344 -16.39 0.11 -11.71
CA LEU A 344 -16.25 -1.04 -10.81
C LEU A 344 -15.21 -0.76 -9.70
N TYR A 345 -14.08 -0.15 -10.05
CA TYR A 345 -13.07 0.22 -9.07
C TYR A 345 -13.58 1.27 -8.08
N LEU A 346 -14.26 2.30 -8.58
CA LEU A 346 -14.90 3.32 -7.73
C LEU A 346 -15.96 2.71 -6.81
N ALA A 347 -16.75 1.75 -7.28
CA ALA A 347 -17.71 1.03 -6.44
C ALA A 347 -17.01 0.26 -5.30
N CYS A 348 -15.87 -0.38 -5.58
CA CYS A 348 -15.06 -1.02 -4.55
C CYS A 348 -14.51 0.00 -3.54
N LEU A 349 -14.00 1.14 -4.00
CA LEU A 349 -13.51 2.21 -3.10
C LEU A 349 -14.64 2.82 -2.26
N CYS A 350 -15.80 3.09 -2.84
CA CYS A 350 -16.97 3.58 -2.10
C CYS A 350 -17.39 2.62 -1.00
N THR A 351 -17.39 1.31 -1.30
CA THR A 351 -17.66 0.26 -0.32
C THR A 351 -16.63 0.26 0.81
N LEU A 352 -15.35 0.38 0.46
CA LEU A 352 -14.27 0.47 1.44
C LEU A 352 -14.42 1.69 2.34
N PHE A 353 -14.65 2.88 1.75
CA PHE A 353 -14.83 4.10 2.53
C PHE A 353 -16.06 4.02 3.43
N HIS A 354 -17.18 3.48 2.93
CA HIS A 354 -18.34 3.22 3.78
C HIS A 354 -17.97 2.31 4.98
N SER A 355 -17.23 1.22 4.73
CA SER A 355 -16.77 0.31 5.79
C SER A 355 -15.83 1.01 6.80
N LEU A 356 -14.92 1.89 6.36
CA LEU A 356 -14.05 2.67 7.24
C LEU A 356 -14.85 3.57 8.17
N PHE A 357 -15.79 4.34 7.63
CA PHE A 357 -16.62 5.27 8.42
C PHE A 357 -17.64 4.57 9.31
N ALA A 358 -18.06 3.35 8.96
CA ALA A 358 -18.95 2.53 9.79
C ALA A 358 -18.23 1.84 10.97
N SER A 359 -16.93 1.53 10.83
CA SER A 359 -16.21 0.71 11.82
C SER A 359 -15.14 1.47 12.64
N LEU A 360 -14.77 2.69 12.24
CA LEU A 360 -13.76 3.48 12.92
C LEU A 360 -14.33 4.80 13.44
N ASN A 361 -13.64 5.43 14.41
CA ASN A 361 -13.92 6.82 14.71
C ASN A 361 -13.60 7.71 13.50
N LYS A 362 -14.28 8.86 13.39
CA LYS A 362 -14.19 9.76 12.23
C LYS A 362 -12.74 10.17 11.89
N GLY A 363 -11.91 10.44 12.91
CA GLY A 363 -10.52 10.84 12.70
C GLY A 363 -9.68 9.73 12.04
N ALA A 364 -9.78 8.51 12.56
CA ALA A 364 -9.08 7.36 11.99
C ALA A 364 -9.60 7.03 10.59
N ALA A 365 -10.92 7.10 10.36
CA ALA A 365 -11.51 6.87 9.04
C ALA A 365 -10.98 7.88 8.00
N VAL A 366 -10.93 9.17 8.35
CA VAL A 366 -10.37 10.22 7.48
C VAL A 366 -8.88 9.95 7.19
N LEU A 367 -8.08 9.64 8.22
CA LEU A 367 -6.65 9.36 8.02
C LEU A 367 -6.43 8.16 7.08
N LEU A 368 -7.18 7.08 7.25
CA LEU A 368 -7.07 5.90 6.38
C LEU A 368 -7.59 6.18 4.96
N THR A 369 -8.59 7.03 4.81
CA THR A 369 -9.06 7.48 3.50
C THR A 369 -7.97 8.27 2.78
N VAL A 370 -7.31 9.21 3.47
CA VAL A 370 -6.19 9.99 2.90
C VAL A 370 -4.99 9.10 2.59
N PHE A 371 -4.72 8.08 3.44
CA PHE A 371 -3.66 7.09 3.21
C PHE A 371 -3.78 6.39 1.85
N ILE A 372 -5.00 6.14 1.38
CA ILE A 372 -5.27 5.53 0.06
C ILE A 372 -5.31 6.59 -1.03
N LEU A 373 -6.15 7.62 -0.86
CA LEU A 373 -6.44 8.58 -1.92
C LEU A 373 -5.21 9.34 -2.41
N PHE A 374 -4.29 9.67 -1.51
CA PHE A 374 -3.12 10.45 -1.88
C PHE A 374 -2.19 9.69 -2.86
N PRO A 375 -1.75 8.44 -2.59
CA PRO A 375 -0.99 7.68 -3.57
C PRO A 375 -1.82 7.34 -4.80
N LEU A 376 -3.08 6.96 -4.66
CA LEU A 376 -3.98 6.58 -5.74
C LEU A 376 -4.03 7.65 -6.84
N LEU A 377 -4.14 8.93 -6.45
CA LEU A 377 -4.25 10.07 -7.37
C LEU A 377 -2.90 10.58 -7.89
N LEU A 378 -1.78 10.30 -7.20
CA LEU A 378 -0.50 10.93 -7.53
C LEU A 378 0.60 9.96 -7.95
N ASN A 379 0.44 8.66 -7.74
CA ASN A 379 1.45 7.68 -8.12
C ASN A 379 0.90 6.26 -8.30
N GLY A 380 -0.38 6.05 -7.97
CA GLY A 380 -1.04 4.76 -7.93
C GLY A 380 -0.96 4.08 -6.56
N PHE A 381 -2.01 3.35 -6.25
CA PHE A 381 -2.16 2.56 -5.04
C PHE A 381 -2.01 1.06 -5.35
N PHE A 382 -2.75 0.54 -6.34
CA PHE A 382 -2.74 -0.89 -6.64
C PHE A 382 -1.39 -1.43 -7.16
N PRO A 383 -0.54 -0.67 -7.88
CA PRO A 383 0.75 -1.21 -8.33
C PRO A 383 1.75 -1.40 -7.19
N TYR A 384 1.57 -0.70 -6.08
CA TYR A 384 2.44 -0.80 -4.91
C TYR A 384 1.84 -1.74 -3.85
N GLN A 385 1.95 -3.04 -4.08
CA GLN A 385 1.34 -4.07 -3.23
C GLN A 385 1.72 -3.96 -1.75
N HIS A 386 2.95 -3.52 -1.42
CA HIS A 386 3.34 -3.28 -0.02
C HIS A 386 2.49 -2.19 0.64
N LEU A 387 2.08 -1.18 -0.12
CA LEU A 387 1.19 -0.12 0.38
C LEU A 387 -0.24 -0.65 0.60
N VAL A 388 -0.72 -1.51 -0.29
CA VAL A 388 -2.01 -2.20 -0.13
C VAL A 388 -2.00 -3.05 1.15
N TYR A 389 -0.93 -3.82 1.37
CA TYR A 389 -0.78 -4.62 2.59
C TYR A 389 -0.66 -3.75 3.83
N ALA A 390 0.10 -2.65 3.76
CA ALA A 390 0.19 -1.68 4.85
C ALA A 390 -1.19 -1.16 5.24
N PHE A 391 -2.02 -0.80 4.25
CA PHE A 391 -3.37 -0.35 4.49
C PHE A 391 -4.25 -1.42 5.14
N VAL A 392 -4.24 -2.66 4.62
CA VAL A 392 -5.02 -3.78 5.14
C VAL A 392 -4.67 -4.08 6.60
N LEU A 393 -3.37 -4.13 6.92
CA LEU A 393 -2.91 -4.35 8.29
C LEU A 393 -3.27 -3.16 9.19
N LEU A 394 -3.06 -1.94 8.73
CA LEU A 394 -3.37 -0.74 9.50
C LEU A 394 -4.87 -0.63 9.82
N TYR A 395 -5.74 -0.92 8.85
CA TYR A 395 -7.17 -0.94 9.06
C TYR A 395 -7.57 -2.03 10.07
N SER A 396 -7.00 -3.24 9.97
CA SER A 396 -7.23 -4.30 10.96
C SER A 396 -6.80 -3.87 12.37
N ILE A 397 -5.62 -3.25 12.50
CA ILE A 397 -5.09 -2.76 13.78
C ILE A 397 -5.97 -1.64 14.36
N CYS A 398 -6.45 -0.71 13.53
CA CYS A 398 -7.26 0.43 13.98
C CYS A 398 -8.70 0.04 14.32
N SER A 399 -9.24 -1.02 13.73
CA SER A 399 -10.62 -1.46 13.98
C SER A 399 -10.80 -2.27 15.27
N HIS A 400 -9.71 -2.58 15.99
CA HIS A 400 -9.74 -3.31 17.25
C HIS A 400 -9.05 -2.53 18.37
N GLU A 401 -9.69 -2.41 19.53
CA GLU A 401 -9.04 -2.00 20.78
C GLU A 401 -8.20 -3.18 21.28
N LEU A 402 -6.92 -3.19 20.94
CA LEU A 402 -6.02 -4.32 21.10
C LEU A 402 -5.76 -4.74 22.56
N ILE A 403 -6.10 -3.94 23.56
CA ILE A 403 -6.09 -4.27 25.01
C ILE A 403 -6.89 -3.18 25.72
N PRO A 404 -7.85 -3.50 26.58
CA PRO A 404 -8.39 -2.49 27.49
C PRO A 404 -7.22 -1.88 28.26
N ARG A 405 -7.09 -0.56 28.21
CA ARG A 405 -6.14 0.15 29.09
C ARG A 405 -6.50 -0.25 30.52
N LYS A 406 -5.79 -1.25 31.08
CA LYS A 406 -5.75 -1.40 32.52
C LYS A 406 -5.19 -0.08 33.04
N ASP A 407 -6.01 0.61 33.80
CA ASP A 407 -5.65 1.85 34.46
C ASP A 407 -4.29 1.66 35.15
N ILE A 408 -3.32 2.47 34.71
CA ILE A 408 -2.03 2.65 35.38
C ILE A 408 -2.14 3.93 36.18
#